data_b298ccf9fe2d7e0e8b20b51df465b022
#
_entry.id   b298ccf9fe2d7e0e8b20b51df465b022
#
_cell.length_a   1.000
_cell.length_b   1.000
_cell.length_c   1.000
_cell.angle_alpha   90.00
_cell.angle_beta   90.00
_cell.angle_gamma   90.00
#
_symmetry.space_group_name_H-M   'P 1'
#
loop_
_entity.id
_entity.type
_entity.pdbx_description
1 polymer ?
#
loop_
_entity_poly.entity_id
_entity_poly.type
_entity_poly.pdbx_seq_one_letter_code
_entity_poly.pdbx_strand_id
1 'polypeptide(L)'
;MLSNLLQTANLFHLLFFIDSELAAVKRLAGCHHCGGPLHQSNYMRQPRGGPAGLPEEYCLRRSLCCGRDGCRRRSTPESCLFMGRRVYWRCVVLVATALIQRRAESQSIGQLCRLIGISRKTIMRWFDYFTDVFGNCSEWLRIRGFLPASVSNDCLPVNFLEYCIILSQEALSGLVMCCRLLGRGG
;
A
#
# COMPACT_ATOMS: atom_id res chain seq x y z
N MET A 1 18.20 7.09 -0.47
CA MET A 1 17.71 6.40 -1.68
C MET A 1 16.21 6.08 -1.61
N LEU A 2 15.70 5.29 -0.66
CA LEU A 2 14.25 4.98 -0.55
C LEU A 2 13.35 6.21 -0.35
N SER A 3 13.78 7.19 0.46
CA SER A 3 13.05 8.45 0.66
C SER A 3 12.83 9.24 -0.64
N ASN A 4 13.77 9.15 -1.59
CA ASN A 4 13.67 9.85 -2.86
C ASN A 4 12.57 9.25 -3.75
N LEU A 5 12.31 7.94 -3.65
CA LEU A 5 11.23 7.29 -4.39
C LEU A 5 9.87 7.87 -4.02
N LEU A 6 9.68 8.28 -2.76
CA LEU A 6 8.42 8.89 -2.32
C LEU A 6 8.15 10.27 -2.95
N GLN A 7 9.15 10.87 -3.58
CA GLN A 7 9.03 12.17 -4.27
C GLN A 7 8.89 12.01 -5.79
N THR A 8 8.90 10.78 -6.31
CA THR A 8 8.81 10.53 -7.75
C THR A 8 7.36 10.20 -8.14
N ALA A 9 6.82 10.94 -9.09
CA ALA A 9 5.49 10.67 -9.66
C ALA A 9 5.42 9.26 -10.28
N ASN A 10 6.55 8.75 -10.81
CA ASN A 10 6.63 7.44 -11.45
C ASN A 10 6.20 6.28 -10.52
N LEU A 11 6.60 6.29 -9.24
CA LEU A 11 6.14 5.29 -8.25
C LEU A 11 4.60 5.28 -8.16
N PHE A 12 3.99 6.45 -8.01
CA PHE A 12 2.53 6.56 -7.84
C PHE A 12 1.80 6.19 -9.13
N HIS A 13 2.38 6.53 -10.30
CA HIS A 13 1.85 6.12 -11.59
C HIS A 13 1.81 4.59 -11.74
N LEU A 14 2.91 3.90 -11.43
CA LEU A 14 2.96 2.44 -11.47
C LEU A 14 1.94 1.79 -10.53
N LEU A 15 1.84 2.28 -9.29
CA LEU A 15 0.89 1.76 -8.32
C LEU A 15 -0.57 2.01 -8.75
N PHE A 16 -0.86 3.17 -9.35
CA PHE A 16 -2.17 3.50 -9.90
C PHE A 16 -2.55 2.59 -11.08
N PHE A 17 -1.60 2.30 -11.97
CA PHE A 17 -1.80 1.38 -13.08
C PHE A 17 -2.15 -0.02 -12.57
N ILE A 18 -1.38 -0.54 -11.60
CA ILE A 18 -1.64 -1.85 -10.98
C ILE A 18 -3.03 -1.87 -10.32
N ASP A 19 -3.44 -0.83 -9.61
CA ASP A 19 -4.77 -0.72 -9.01
C ASP A 19 -5.88 -0.74 -10.07
N SER A 20 -5.64 -0.17 -11.24
CA SER A 20 -6.58 -0.19 -12.36
C SER A 20 -6.75 -1.60 -12.92
N GLU A 21 -5.64 -2.33 -13.09
CA GLU A 21 -5.65 -3.74 -13.54
C GLU A 21 -6.36 -4.65 -12.51
N LEU A 22 -6.06 -4.49 -11.23
CA LEU A 22 -6.73 -5.27 -10.16
C LEU A 22 -8.25 -5.01 -10.16
N ALA A 23 -8.66 -3.78 -10.39
CA ALA A 23 -10.08 -3.43 -10.48
C ALA A 23 -10.74 -4.02 -11.73
N ALA A 24 -10.04 -4.06 -12.87
CA ALA A 24 -10.52 -4.67 -14.10
C ALA A 24 -10.73 -6.18 -13.93
N VAL A 25 -9.74 -6.88 -13.38
CA VAL A 25 -9.83 -8.32 -13.06
C VAL A 25 -11.01 -8.60 -12.12
N LYS A 26 -11.16 -7.81 -11.07
CA LYS A 26 -12.29 -7.98 -10.13
C LYS A 26 -13.64 -7.75 -10.78
N ARG A 27 -13.73 -6.78 -11.69
CA ARG A 27 -14.97 -6.51 -12.44
C ARG A 27 -15.34 -7.67 -13.35
N LEU A 28 -14.36 -8.25 -14.05
CA LEU A 28 -14.59 -9.42 -14.94
C LEU A 28 -15.02 -10.65 -14.16
N ALA A 29 -14.49 -10.87 -12.96
CA ALA A 29 -14.87 -11.98 -12.09
C ALA A 29 -16.34 -11.90 -11.61
N GLY A 30 -16.97 -10.73 -11.68
CA GLY A 30 -18.35 -10.55 -11.23
C GLY A 30 -18.51 -10.49 -9.70
N CYS A 31 -19.76 -10.38 -9.28
CA CYS A 31 -20.09 -10.30 -7.85
C CYS A 31 -19.92 -11.66 -7.17
N HIS A 32 -19.03 -11.73 -6.19
CA HIS A 32 -18.74 -12.98 -5.46
C HIS A 32 -19.94 -13.54 -4.69
N HIS A 33 -20.98 -12.70 -4.48
CA HIS A 33 -22.17 -13.09 -3.72
C HIS A 33 -23.27 -13.67 -4.60
N CYS A 34 -23.49 -13.13 -5.82
CA CYS A 34 -24.59 -13.53 -6.68
C CYS A 34 -24.22 -13.77 -8.14
N GLY A 35 -22.94 -13.66 -8.50
CA GLY A 35 -22.46 -13.79 -9.89
C GLY A 35 -22.85 -12.64 -10.82
N GLY A 36 -23.60 -11.64 -10.36
CA GLY A 36 -24.08 -10.52 -11.18
C GLY A 36 -22.97 -9.59 -11.67
N PRO A 37 -23.24 -8.76 -12.71
CA PRO A 37 -22.26 -7.82 -13.24
C PRO A 37 -21.86 -6.76 -12.21
N LEU A 38 -20.59 -6.37 -12.23
CA LEU A 38 -20.06 -5.30 -11.39
C LEU A 38 -19.85 -4.02 -12.20
N HIS A 39 -20.43 -2.92 -11.72
CA HIS A 39 -20.30 -1.59 -12.28
C HIS A 39 -19.40 -0.72 -11.44
N GLN A 40 -18.70 0.22 -12.06
CA GLN A 40 -17.83 1.17 -11.37
C GLN A 40 -18.64 2.05 -10.41
N SER A 41 -18.13 2.19 -9.18
CA SER A 41 -18.70 3.01 -8.11
C SER A 41 -17.55 3.65 -7.31
N ASN A 42 -16.59 4.22 -8.07
CA ASN A 42 -15.38 4.81 -7.52
C ASN A 42 -15.70 6.03 -6.64
N TYR A 43 -14.78 6.37 -5.75
CA TYR A 43 -14.92 7.54 -4.88
C TYR A 43 -13.56 8.18 -4.60
N MET A 44 -13.58 9.50 -4.44
CA MET A 44 -12.38 10.26 -4.13
C MET A 44 -11.89 10.01 -2.71
N ARG A 45 -10.59 9.89 -2.57
CA ARG A 45 -9.87 9.91 -1.29
C ARG A 45 -8.79 10.98 -1.38
N GLN A 46 -8.36 11.50 -0.25
CA GLN A 46 -7.26 12.47 -0.18
C GLN A 46 -6.14 11.89 0.70
N PRO A 47 -5.36 10.93 0.18
CA PRO A 47 -4.27 10.35 0.94
C PRO A 47 -3.16 11.38 1.15
N ARG A 48 -2.53 11.32 2.31
CA ARG A 48 -1.45 12.23 2.72
C ARG A 48 -0.08 11.58 2.54
N GLY A 49 0.95 12.40 2.47
CA GLY A 49 2.35 11.99 2.50
C GLY A 49 2.98 11.71 1.14
N GLY A 50 2.27 11.95 0.04
CA GLY A 50 2.81 11.88 -1.31
C GLY A 50 3.44 13.20 -1.76
N PRO A 51 4.11 13.20 -2.94
CA PRO A 51 4.64 14.43 -3.53
C PRO A 51 3.53 15.41 -3.88
N ALA A 52 3.86 16.69 -3.89
CA ALA A 52 2.96 17.72 -4.38
C ALA A 52 2.71 17.57 -5.90
N GLY A 53 1.49 17.93 -6.34
CA GLY A 53 1.16 17.95 -7.77
C GLY A 53 0.89 16.60 -8.42
N LEU A 54 0.63 15.55 -7.62
CA LEU A 54 0.11 14.30 -8.18
C LEU A 54 -1.22 14.53 -8.87
N PRO A 55 -1.49 13.89 -10.04
CA PRO A 55 -2.78 13.93 -10.69
C PRO A 55 -3.92 13.54 -9.74
N GLU A 56 -5.02 14.27 -9.79
CA GLU A 56 -6.18 14.04 -8.92
C GLU A 56 -6.75 12.63 -9.10
N GLU A 57 -6.64 12.07 -10.30
CA GLU A 57 -7.08 10.70 -10.61
C GLU A 57 -6.40 9.63 -9.74
N TYR A 58 -5.18 9.87 -9.22
CA TYR A 58 -4.51 8.93 -8.32
C TYR A 58 -5.20 8.85 -6.94
N CYS A 59 -5.96 9.88 -6.59
CA CYS A 59 -6.78 9.90 -5.39
C CYS A 59 -8.09 9.10 -5.54
N LEU A 60 -8.38 8.57 -6.74
CA LEU A 60 -9.59 7.82 -7.00
C LEU A 60 -9.49 6.38 -6.49
N ARG A 61 -10.18 6.08 -5.38
CA ARG A 61 -10.28 4.72 -4.86
C ARG A 61 -11.25 3.91 -5.73
N ARG A 62 -10.74 2.88 -6.38
CA ARG A 62 -11.55 1.96 -7.18
C ARG A 62 -12.53 1.21 -6.27
N SER A 63 -13.79 1.19 -6.67
CA SER A 63 -14.89 0.48 -6.01
C SER A 63 -15.89 0.02 -7.06
N LEU A 64 -16.53 -1.10 -6.79
CA LEU A 64 -17.49 -1.73 -7.69
C LEU A 64 -18.80 -1.95 -6.94
N CYS A 65 -19.92 -1.87 -7.64
CA CYS A 65 -21.25 -2.17 -7.12
C CYS A 65 -21.93 -3.20 -8.01
N CYS A 66 -22.56 -4.20 -7.43
CA CYS A 66 -23.33 -5.19 -8.15
C CYS A 66 -24.55 -4.55 -8.81
N GLY A 67 -24.74 -4.80 -10.11
CA GLY A 67 -25.87 -4.28 -10.89
C GLY A 67 -27.16 -5.09 -10.75
N ARG A 68 -27.11 -6.30 -10.14
CA ARG A 68 -28.30 -7.14 -9.97
C ARG A 68 -29.25 -6.56 -8.91
N ASP A 69 -30.52 -6.41 -9.27
CA ASP A 69 -31.54 -5.99 -8.34
C ASP A 69 -31.69 -7.01 -7.19
N GLY A 70 -31.87 -6.51 -5.98
CA GLY A 70 -31.88 -7.32 -4.75
C GLY A 70 -30.48 -7.65 -4.19
N CYS A 71 -29.40 -7.46 -4.94
CA CYS A 71 -28.03 -7.64 -4.44
C CYS A 71 -27.37 -6.31 -4.07
N ARG A 72 -27.12 -5.43 -5.04
CA ARG A 72 -26.52 -4.09 -4.90
C ARG A 72 -25.28 -4.02 -3.97
N ARG A 73 -24.62 -5.15 -3.70
CA ARG A 73 -23.47 -5.20 -2.81
C ARG A 73 -22.27 -4.49 -3.42
N ARG A 74 -21.59 -3.72 -2.57
CA ARG A 74 -20.33 -3.06 -2.93
C ARG A 74 -19.17 -4.03 -2.76
N SER A 75 -18.24 -4.01 -3.70
CA SER A 75 -16.97 -4.73 -3.66
C SER A 75 -15.86 -3.73 -3.90
N THR A 76 -14.89 -3.69 -2.97
CA THR A 76 -13.71 -2.83 -3.12
C THR A 76 -12.54 -3.71 -3.57
N PRO A 77 -12.01 -3.51 -4.78
CA PRO A 77 -10.84 -4.24 -5.26
C PRO A 77 -9.63 -4.05 -4.34
N GLU A 78 -8.69 -4.95 -4.42
CA GLU A 78 -7.37 -4.81 -3.79
C GLU A 78 -6.69 -3.52 -4.25
N SER A 79 -5.72 -3.03 -3.48
CA SER A 79 -5.02 -1.79 -3.83
C SER A 79 -3.58 -1.79 -3.36
N CYS A 80 -2.68 -1.38 -4.24
CA CYS A 80 -1.28 -1.10 -3.94
C CYS A 80 -1.08 0.33 -3.43
N LEU A 81 -1.91 1.27 -3.87
CA LEU A 81 -1.86 2.68 -3.47
C LEU A 81 -2.36 2.90 -2.05
N PHE A 82 -3.52 2.29 -1.70
CA PHE A 82 -4.23 2.60 -0.47
C PHE A 82 -4.07 1.49 0.56
N MET A 83 -3.76 1.85 1.79
CA MET A 83 -3.67 0.91 2.91
C MET A 83 -5.01 0.83 3.64
N GLY A 84 -5.93 -0.02 3.16
CA GLY A 84 -7.25 -0.20 3.73
C GLY A 84 -8.04 1.13 3.81
N ARG A 85 -8.59 1.45 4.99
CA ARG A 85 -9.34 2.70 5.24
C ARG A 85 -8.46 3.88 5.65
N ARG A 86 -7.14 3.70 5.74
CA ARG A 86 -6.20 4.75 6.17
C ARG A 86 -6.11 5.88 5.14
N VAL A 87 -5.84 7.09 5.63
CA VAL A 87 -5.73 8.31 4.81
C VAL A 87 -4.28 8.59 4.37
N TYR A 88 -3.51 7.54 4.13
CA TYR A 88 -2.09 7.64 3.75
C TYR A 88 -1.80 6.69 2.59
N TRP A 89 -0.84 7.07 1.75
CA TRP A 89 -0.33 6.19 0.72
C TRP A 89 0.37 4.98 1.35
N ARG A 90 0.11 3.78 0.84
CA ARG A 90 0.75 2.55 1.35
C ARG A 90 2.27 2.62 1.31
N CYS A 91 2.84 3.04 0.16
CA CYS A 91 4.29 3.16 -0.02
C CYS A 91 4.92 4.14 0.98
N VAL A 92 4.24 5.25 1.30
CA VAL A 92 4.72 6.23 2.28
C VAL A 92 4.78 5.62 3.68
N VAL A 93 3.74 4.90 4.09
CA VAL A 93 3.71 4.24 5.39
C VAL A 93 4.84 3.21 5.52
N LEU A 94 5.02 2.37 4.50
CA LEU A 94 6.06 1.34 4.48
C LEU A 94 7.47 1.93 4.55
N VAL A 95 7.78 2.86 3.65
CA VAL A 95 9.13 3.47 3.58
C VAL A 95 9.44 4.29 4.82
N ALA A 96 8.49 5.10 5.30
CA ALA A 96 8.71 5.91 6.50
C ALA A 96 9.01 5.05 7.73
N THR A 97 8.25 3.96 7.92
CA THR A 97 8.49 3.03 9.02
C THR A 97 9.82 2.31 8.87
N ALA A 98 10.15 1.83 7.68
CA ALA A 98 11.41 1.15 7.40
C ALA A 98 12.63 2.05 7.67
N LEU A 99 12.58 3.32 7.28
CA LEU A 99 13.67 4.29 7.53
C LEU A 99 13.89 4.54 9.01
N ILE A 100 12.83 4.56 9.82
CA ILE A 100 12.94 4.71 11.26
C ILE A 100 13.54 3.47 11.91
N GLN A 101 13.10 2.28 11.50
CA GLN A 101 13.60 1.01 12.04
C GLN A 101 15.09 0.82 11.74
N ARG A 102 15.54 1.21 10.56
CA ARG A 102 16.96 1.13 10.19
C ARG A 102 17.87 2.06 10.98
N ARG A 103 17.29 2.99 11.78
CA ARG A 103 18.07 4.05 12.45
C ARG A 103 19.10 4.67 11.50
N ALA A 104 18.68 4.93 10.27
CA ALA A 104 19.58 5.47 9.25
C ALA A 104 20.16 6.79 9.78
N GLU A 105 21.45 6.77 10.12
CA GLU A 105 22.19 7.88 10.74
C GLU A 105 22.10 9.18 9.92
N SER A 106 21.74 9.07 8.65
CA SER A 106 21.68 10.19 7.70
C SER A 106 20.36 10.96 7.64
N GLN A 107 19.26 10.45 8.20
CA GLN A 107 17.96 11.17 8.17
C GLN A 107 17.31 11.20 9.55
N SER A 108 17.22 12.41 10.12
CA SER A 108 16.45 12.60 11.35
C SER A 108 14.96 12.41 11.09
N ILE A 109 14.21 11.92 12.09
CA ILE A 109 12.73 11.83 12.03
C ILE A 109 12.12 13.18 11.61
N GLY A 110 12.72 14.30 12.03
CA GLY A 110 12.28 15.64 11.66
C GLY A 110 12.43 15.93 10.17
N GLN A 111 13.49 15.44 9.52
CA GLN A 111 13.65 15.57 8.06
C GLN A 111 12.62 14.74 7.33
N LEU A 112 12.38 13.50 7.77
CA LEU A 112 11.35 12.64 7.20
C LEU A 112 9.95 13.26 7.35
N CYS A 113 9.62 13.82 8.52
CA CYS A 113 8.35 14.53 8.74
C CYS A 113 8.16 15.69 7.75
N ARG A 114 9.21 16.47 7.51
CA ARG A 114 9.16 17.58 6.54
C ARG A 114 9.00 17.08 5.11
N LEU A 115 9.72 16.03 4.74
CA LEU A 115 9.71 15.45 3.39
C LEU A 115 8.30 14.97 2.99
N ILE A 116 7.62 14.28 3.91
CA ILE A 116 6.32 13.65 3.62
C ILE A 116 5.11 14.46 4.16
N GLY A 117 5.34 15.57 4.83
CA GLY A 117 4.26 16.40 5.41
C GLY A 117 3.44 15.68 6.50
N ILE A 118 4.04 14.73 7.24
CA ILE A 118 3.36 13.92 8.26
C ILE A 118 3.98 14.18 9.63
N SER A 119 3.14 14.31 10.65
CA SER A 119 3.60 14.56 12.03
C SER A 119 4.38 13.38 12.59
N ARG A 120 5.37 13.66 13.45
CA ARG A 120 6.15 12.65 14.18
C ARG A 120 5.25 11.66 14.92
N LYS A 121 4.19 12.15 15.59
CA LYS A 121 3.23 11.30 16.31
C LYS A 121 2.57 10.27 15.40
N THR A 122 2.23 10.65 14.18
CA THR A 122 1.64 9.73 13.21
C THR A 122 2.63 8.67 12.75
N ILE A 123 3.87 9.07 12.47
CA ILE A 123 4.92 8.15 12.02
C ILE A 123 5.25 7.14 13.14
N MET A 124 5.31 7.58 14.40
CA MET A 124 5.51 6.66 15.54
C MET A 124 4.36 5.65 15.68
N ARG A 125 3.10 6.06 15.45
CA ARG A 125 1.96 5.12 15.42
C ARG A 125 2.07 4.08 14.30
N TRP A 126 2.70 4.42 13.16
CA TRP A 126 2.97 3.43 12.12
C TRP A 126 4.05 2.45 12.56
N PHE A 127 5.09 2.96 13.23
CA PHE A 127 6.14 2.14 13.80
C PHE A 127 5.53 1.13 14.80
N ASP A 128 4.77 1.60 15.80
CA ASP A 128 4.11 0.74 16.80
C ASP A 128 3.19 -0.29 16.11
N TYR A 129 2.43 0.13 15.09
CA TYR A 129 1.57 -0.78 14.33
C TYR A 129 2.35 -1.93 13.66
N PHE A 130 3.48 -1.64 13.04
CA PHE A 130 4.29 -2.68 12.40
C PHE A 130 5.03 -3.56 13.42
N THR A 131 5.39 -3.01 14.56
CA THR A 131 6.06 -3.75 15.64
C THR A 131 5.10 -4.68 16.36
N ASP A 132 3.90 -4.19 16.71
CA ASP A 132 3.05 -4.87 17.69
C ASP A 132 1.84 -5.57 17.06
N VAL A 133 1.36 -5.09 15.90
CA VAL A 133 0.08 -5.51 15.34
C VAL A 133 0.21 -6.22 14.00
N PHE A 134 1.02 -5.68 13.09
CA PHE A 134 1.03 -6.10 11.68
C PHE A 134 1.43 -7.58 11.51
N GLY A 135 2.37 -8.08 12.31
CA GLY A 135 2.82 -9.48 12.28
C GLY A 135 1.70 -10.51 12.51
N ASN A 136 0.59 -10.09 13.11
CA ASN A 136 -0.58 -10.93 13.41
C ASN A 136 -1.80 -10.62 12.53
N CYS A 137 -1.71 -9.64 11.63
CA CYS A 137 -2.86 -9.28 10.79
C CYS A 137 -3.04 -10.27 9.63
N SER A 138 -4.28 -10.45 9.17
CA SER A 138 -4.62 -11.36 8.07
C SER A 138 -3.91 -11.01 6.76
N GLU A 139 -3.63 -9.74 6.54
CA GLU A 139 -2.90 -9.23 5.37
C GLU A 139 -1.48 -9.82 5.32
N TRP A 140 -0.78 -9.81 6.45
CA TRP A 140 0.57 -10.39 6.58
C TRP A 140 0.56 -11.92 6.59
N LEU A 141 -0.29 -12.53 7.40
CA LEU A 141 -0.33 -13.98 7.57
C LEU A 141 -0.57 -14.72 6.25
N ARG A 142 -1.33 -14.15 5.32
CA ARG A 142 -1.55 -14.74 3.98
C ARG A 142 -0.30 -14.82 3.13
N ILE A 143 0.58 -13.84 3.22
CA ILE A 143 1.81 -13.82 2.41
C ILE A 143 2.98 -14.48 3.13
N ARG A 144 2.95 -14.52 4.47
CA ARG A 144 4.04 -15.03 5.30
C ARG A 144 4.42 -16.47 4.95
N GLY A 145 3.45 -17.32 4.65
CA GLY A 145 3.67 -18.72 4.29
C GLY A 145 4.43 -18.93 2.98
N PHE A 146 4.50 -17.92 2.12
CA PHE A 146 5.23 -17.96 0.83
C PHE A 146 6.60 -17.28 0.89
N LEU A 147 7.00 -16.76 2.06
CA LEU A 147 8.25 -16.04 2.25
C LEU A 147 9.29 -16.92 2.95
N PRO A 148 10.59 -16.73 2.67
CA PRO A 148 11.65 -17.46 3.36
C PRO A 148 11.68 -17.12 4.86
N ALA A 149 12.26 -18.00 5.65
CA ALA A 149 12.37 -17.85 7.11
C ALA A 149 13.13 -16.57 7.52
N SER A 150 14.06 -16.10 6.67
CA SER A 150 14.83 -14.86 6.88
C SER A 150 13.95 -13.60 6.95
N VAL A 151 12.74 -13.63 6.38
CA VAL A 151 11.79 -12.54 6.53
C VAL A 151 10.97 -12.76 7.81
N SER A 152 11.56 -12.44 8.96
CA SER A 152 10.90 -12.61 10.26
C SER A 152 9.90 -11.50 10.58
N ASN A 153 9.08 -11.70 11.61
CA ASN A 153 8.16 -10.69 12.11
C ASN A 153 8.85 -9.56 12.89
N ASP A 154 10.10 -9.81 13.36
CA ASP A 154 10.76 -8.95 14.35
C ASP A 154 11.11 -7.55 13.82
N CYS A 155 11.29 -7.41 12.51
CA CYS A 155 11.66 -6.15 11.85
C CYS A 155 10.75 -5.83 10.66
N LEU A 156 9.43 -5.95 10.81
CA LEU A 156 8.49 -5.52 9.79
C LEU A 156 8.28 -3.99 9.84
N PRO A 157 8.23 -3.28 8.71
CA PRO A 157 8.26 -3.83 7.35
C PRO A 157 9.67 -3.94 6.72
N VAL A 158 10.75 -3.64 7.44
CA VAL A 158 12.13 -3.57 6.89
C VAL A 158 12.50 -4.86 6.19
N ASN A 159 12.46 -6.00 6.92
CA ASN A 159 12.90 -7.30 6.37
C ASN A 159 12.12 -7.67 5.09
N PHE A 160 10.83 -7.37 5.07
CA PHE A 160 10.00 -7.67 3.91
C PHE A 160 10.31 -6.75 2.73
N LEU A 161 10.50 -5.46 2.98
CA LEU A 161 10.87 -4.50 1.94
C LEU A 161 12.25 -4.80 1.35
N GLU A 162 13.23 -5.15 2.20
CA GLU A 162 14.58 -5.56 1.78
C GLU A 162 14.54 -6.82 0.92
N TYR A 163 13.79 -7.83 1.35
CA TYR A 163 13.58 -9.04 0.56
C TYR A 163 13.04 -8.72 -0.84
N CYS A 164 12.01 -7.87 -0.94
CA CYS A 164 11.45 -7.47 -2.23
C CYS A 164 12.47 -6.72 -3.10
N ILE A 165 13.30 -5.85 -2.49
CA ILE A 165 14.34 -5.10 -3.21
C ILE A 165 15.43 -6.03 -3.73
N ILE A 166 15.91 -6.96 -2.91
CA ILE A 166 16.93 -7.94 -3.31
C ILE A 166 16.41 -8.79 -4.46
N LEU A 167 15.18 -9.29 -4.35
CA LEU A 167 14.57 -10.13 -5.39
C LEU A 167 14.36 -9.38 -6.72
N SER A 168 14.04 -8.10 -6.64
CA SER A 168 13.81 -7.24 -7.82
C SER A 168 15.08 -6.59 -8.38
N GLN A 169 16.20 -6.66 -7.65
CA GLN A 169 17.48 -6.03 -7.97
C GLN A 169 17.40 -4.49 -8.14
N GLU A 170 16.27 -3.89 -7.86
CA GLU A 170 16.01 -2.46 -8.00
C GLU A 170 15.05 -1.95 -6.91
N ALA A 171 15.34 -0.79 -6.34
CA ALA A 171 14.58 -0.24 -5.21
C ALA A 171 13.13 0.14 -5.56
N LEU A 172 12.90 0.69 -6.75
CA LEU A 172 11.55 1.05 -7.22
C LEU A 172 10.70 -0.20 -7.43
N SER A 173 11.21 -1.16 -8.19
CA SER A 173 10.54 -2.43 -8.47
C SER A 173 10.29 -3.24 -7.20
N GLY A 174 11.23 -3.24 -6.26
CA GLY A 174 11.07 -3.88 -4.95
C GLY A 174 9.98 -3.24 -4.10
N LEU A 175 9.89 -1.92 -4.07
CA LEU A 175 8.83 -1.21 -3.35
C LEU A 175 7.46 -1.46 -3.99
N VAL A 176 7.38 -1.46 -5.31
CA VAL A 176 6.14 -1.80 -6.05
C VAL A 176 5.72 -3.24 -5.76
N MET A 177 6.64 -4.19 -5.79
CA MET A 177 6.39 -5.60 -5.43
C MET A 177 5.86 -5.71 -3.99
N CYS A 178 6.50 -5.05 -3.03
CA CYS A 178 6.08 -5.03 -1.63
C CYS A 178 4.63 -4.51 -1.50
N CYS A 179 4.32 -3.37 -2.14
CA CYS A 179 2.97 -2.81 -2.15
C CYS A 179 1.95 -3.76 -2.80
N ARG A 180 2.33 -4.47 -3.87
CA ARG A 180 1.47 -5.39 -4.60
C ARG A 180 1.15 -6.64 -3.78
N LEU A 181 2.13 -7.23 -3.12
CA LEU A 181 1.94 -8.41 -2.26
C LEU A 181 1.03 -8.07 -1.08
N LEU A 182 1.26 -6.95 -0.42
CA LEU A 182 0.41 -6.46 0.67
C LEU A 182 -0.97 -6.00 0.17
N GLY A 183 -1.07 -5.50 -1.05
CA GLY A 183 -2.33 -5.04 -1.64
C GLY A 183 -3.34 -6.13 -1.89
N ARG A 184 -2.90 -7.35 -2.16
CA ARG A 184 -3.74 -8.53 -2.43
C ARG A 184 -4.44 -9.08 -1.20
N GLY A 185 -4.27 -8.44 -0.08
CA GLY A 185 -4.68 -8.89 1.23
C GLY A 185 -5.83 -8.10 1.88
N GLY A 186 -6.52 -7.22 1.18
CA GLY A 186 -7.62 -6.39 1.73
C GLY A 186 -9.01 -6.95 1.48
#